data_1c155ce044a08513c30f0589bb3dfa4b
#
_entry.id   1c155ce044a08513c30f0589bb3dfa4b
#
_cell.length_a   1.000
_cell.length_b   1.000
_cell.length_c   1.000
_cell.angle_alpha   90.00
_cell.angle_beta   90.00
_cell.angle_gamma   90.00
#
_symmetry.space_group_name_H-M   'P 1'
#
loop_
_entity.id
_entity.type
_entity.pdbx_description
1 polymer ?
#
loop_
_entity_poly.entity_id
_entity_poly.type
_entity_poly.pdbx_seq_one_letter_code
_entity_poly.pdbx_strand_id
1 'polypeptide(L)'
;MGYFLKRLYWRCVWSWAGLRDAWEHEHSFRSWVWANVVSAGLAFWLLEGGELALILALGVLVLAAEAMNTGIERVVDLVTEEQNDLARRAKDAGSAGVALSAVAAGIAWLAVLLT
;
A
#
# COMPACT_ATOMS: atom_id res chain seq x y z
N MET A 1 8.28 3.25 -30.17
CA MET A 1 9.21 2.97 -29.05
C MET A 1 9.50 4.22 -28.21
N GLY A 2 9.87 5.33 -28.82
CA GLY A 2 10.14 6.58 -28.09
C GLY A 2 8.97 7.09 -27.25
N TYR A 3 7.74 7.01 -27.81
CA TYR A 3 6.54 7.41 -27.10
C TYR A 3 6.29 6.54 -25.85
N PHE A 4 6.43 5.23 -26.00
CA PHE A 4 6.25 4.29 -24.89
C PHE A 4 7.27 4.56 -23.77
N LEU A 5 8.55 4.71 -24.14
CA LEU A 5 9.60 4.96 -23.14
C LEU A 5 9.43 6.29 -22.43
N LYS A 6 8.97 7.31 -23.17
CA LYS A 6 8.69 8.62 -22.60
C LYS A 6 7.55 8.56 -21.58
N ARG A 7 6.48 7.84 -21.91
CA ARG A 7 5.37 7.66 -20.99
C ARG A 7 5.79 6.86 -19.74
N LEU A 8 6.59 5.83 -19.93
CA LEU A 8 7.11 5.03 -18.82
C LEU A 8 7.97 5.88 -17.89
N TYR A 9 8.85 6.70 -18.47
CA TYR A 9 9.69 7.62 -17.69
C TYR A 9 8.83 8.52 -16.79
N TRP A 10 7.81 9.17 -17.38
CA TRP A 10 6.95 10.07 -16.59
C TRP A 10 6.15 9.34 -15.54
N ARG A 11 5.70 8.13 -15.82
CA ARG A 11 5.00 7.31 -14.82
C ARG A 11 5.91 6.98 -13.64
N CYS A 12 7.16 6.69 -13.92
CA CYS A 12 8.14 6.46 -12.84
C CYS A 12 8.37 7.72 -12.02
N VAL A 13 8.49 8.87 -12.68
CA VAL A 13 8.66 10.16 -11.99
C VAL A 13 7.46 10.46 -11.10
N TRP A 14 6.24 10.29 -11.62
CA TRP A 14 5.03 10.54 -10.86
C TRP A 14 4.85 9.55 -9.72
N SER A 15 5.17 8.29 -9.95
CA SER A 15 5.08 7.26 -8.90
C SER A 15 6.04 7.56 -7.76
N TRP A 16 7.26 7.94 -8.08
CA TRP A 16 8.24 8.34 -7.07
C TRP A 16 7.76 9.56 -6.28
N ALA A 17 7.25 10.57 -6.99
CA ALA A 17 6.71 11.77 -6.34
C ALA A 17 5.54 11.42 -5.41
N GLY A 18 4.67 10.50 -5.83
CA GLY A 18 3.54 10.05 -5.01
C GLY A 18 3.98 9.33 -3.75
N LEU A 19 4.96 8.45 -3.86
CA LEU A 19 5.50 7.72 -2.70
C LEU A 19 6.19 8.67 -1.74
N ARG A 20 6.96 9.60 -2.26
CA ARG A 20 7.65 10.60 -1.46
C ARG A 20 6.67 11.51 -0.73
N ASP A 21 5.62 11.94 -1.42
CA ASP A 21 4.56 12.76 -0.85
C ASP A 21 3.83 12.02 0.27
N ALA A 22 3.49 10.75 0.06
CA ALA A 22 2.85 9.93 1.09
C ALA A 22 3.76 9.78 2.31
N TRP A 23 5.05 9.57 2.10
CA TRP A 23 6.01 9.47 3.18
C TRP A 23 6.08 10.77 3.99
N GLU A 24 6.07 11.91 3.30
CA GLU A 24 6.20 13.22 3.95
C GLU A 24 4.94 13.64 4.70
N HIS A 25 3.76 13.29 4.20
CA HIS A 25 2.50 13.85 4.70
C HIS A 25 1.57 12.86 5.39
N GLU A 26 1.79 11.54 5.21
CA GLU A 26 0.85 10.55 5.70
C GLU A 26 1.49 9.66 6.78
N HIS A 27 1.04 9.86 8.03
CA HIS A 27 1.52 9.07 9.16
C HIS A 27 1.24 7.58 8.96
N SER A 28 0.03 7.23 8.48
CA SER A 28 -0.34 5.83 8.28
C SER A 28 0.54 5.15 7.23
N PHE A 29 0.93 5.86 6.17
CA PHE A 29 1.84 5.32 5.18
C PHE A 29 3.20 4.97 5.82
N ARG A 30 3.74 5.87 6.61
CA ARG A 30 5.00 5.61 7.32
C ARG A 30 4.88 4.39 8.25
N SER A 31 3.77 4.27 8.96
CA SER A 31 3.52 3.13 9.84
C SER A 31 3.53 1.81 9.08
N TRP A 32 2.88 1.76 7.92
CA TRP A 32 2.87 0.57 7.09
C TRP A 32 4.24 0.27 6.48
N VAL A 33 5.04 1.30 6.14
CA VAL A 33 6.42 1.09 5.68
C VAL A 33 7.24 0.42 6.78
N TRP A 34 7.16 0.92 8.01
CA TRP A 34 7.89 0.30 9.12
C TRP A 34 7.42 -1.13 9.42
N ALA A 35 6.12 -1.37 9.36
CA ALA A 35 5.59 -2.73 9.49
C ALA A 35 6.14 -3.65 8.40
N ASN A 36 6.26 -3.14 7.17
CA ASN A 36 6.86 -3.89 6.07
C ASN A 36 8.34 -4.17 6.28
N VAL A 37 9.08 -3.20 6.80
CA VAL A 37 10.51 -3.39 7.12
C VAL A 37 10.69 -4.52 8.14
N VAL A 38 9.87 -4.52 9.19
CA VAL A 38 9.92 -5.58 10.21
C VAL A 38 9.53 -6.93 9.60
N SER A 39 8.44 -6.96 8.84
CA SER A 39 7.97 -8.18 8.18
C SER A 39 9.02 -8.73 7.21
N ALA A 40 9.62 -7.87 6.39
CA ALA A 40 10.65 -8.27 5.44
C ALA A 40 11.89 -8.83 6.17
N GLY A 41 12.31 -8.17 7.24
CA GLY A 41 13.43 -8.64 8.05
C GLY A 41 13.19 -10.03 8.62
N LEU A 42 12.01 -10.26 9.18
CA LEU A 42 11.61 -11.58 9.69
C LEU A 42 11.52 -12.60 8.56
N ALA A 43 10.98 -12.20 7.40
CA ALA A 43 10.86 -13.10 6.26
C ALA A 43 12.22 -13.54 5.74
N PHE A 44 13.16 -12.63 5.59
CA PHE A 44 14.52 -12.98 5.17
C PHE A 44 15.23 -13.89 6.18
N TRP A 45 14.92 -13.73 7.45
CA TRP A 45 15.51 -14.57 8.50
C TRP A 45 14.90 -15.96 8.55
N LEU A 46 13.58 -16.09 8.40
CA LEU A 46 12.84 -17.32 8.65
C LEU A 46 12.46 -18.10 7.40
N LEU A 47 12.42 -17.46 6.24
CA LEU A 47 11.83 -18.03 5.02
C LEU A 47 12.81 -17.97 3.84
N GLU A 48 12.53 -18.79 2.83
CA GLU A 48 13.28 -18.76 1.58
C GLU A 48 12.35 -19.12 0.43
N GLY A 49 12.85 -18.91 -0.79
CA GLY A 49 12.12 -19.29 -2.00
C GLY A 49 10.77 -18.62 -2.15
N GLY A 50 9.77 -19.43 -2.53
CA GLY A 50 8.42 -18.93 -2.78
C GLY A 50 7.72 -18.36 -1.57
N GLU A 51 7.97 -18.90 -0.39
CA GLU A 51 7.39 -18.37 0.85
C GLU A 51 7.90 -16.96 1.15
N LEU A 52 9.21 -16.76 1.00
CA LEU A 52 9.81 -15.44 1.15
C LEU A 52 9.22 -14.46 0.13
N ALA A 53 9.16 -14.87 -1.14
CA ALA A 53 8.61 -14.04 -2.21
C ALA A 53 7.16 -13.65 -1.92
N LEU A 54 6.34 -14.59 -1.44
CA LEU A 54 4.94 -14.35 -1.14
C LEU A 54 4.78 -13.27 -0.07
N ILE A 55 5.52 -13.39 1.03
CA ILE A 55 5.44 -12.42 2.13
C ILE A 55 5.89 -11.03 1.67
N LEU A 56 6.99 -10.95 0.92
CA LEU A 56 7.47 -9.67 0.42
C LEU A 56 6.46 -9.03 -0.55
N ALA A 57 5.90 -9.83 -1.46
CA ALA A 57 4.95 -9.33 -2.45
C ALA A 57 3.67 -8.82 -1.80
N LEU A 58 3.13 -9.56 -0.82
CA LEU A 58 1.92 -9.13 -0.12
C LEU A 58 2.17 -7.86 0.69
N GLY A 59 3.35 -7.73 1.27
CA GLY A 59 3.73 -6.49 1.96
C GLY A 59 3.72 -5.28 1.04
N VAL A 60 4.25 -5.42 -0.17
CA VAL A 60 4.22 -4.35 -1.17
C VAL A 60 2.78 -4.01 -1.55
N LEU A 61 1.89 -5.02 -1.65
CA LEU A 61 0.48 -4.77 -1.97
C LEU A 61 -0.25 -4.02 -0.85
N VAL A 62 0.13 -4.21 0.41
CA VAL A 62 -0.42 -3.40 1.50
C VAL A 62 -0.04 -1.94 1.31
N LEU A 63 1.21 -1.66 0.94
CA LEU A 63 1.64 -0.28 0.65
C LEU A 63 0.91 0.30 -0.56
N ALA A 64 0.67 -0.50 -1.58
CA ALA A 64 -0.10 -0.08 -2.75
C ALA A 64 -1.53 0.29 -2.35
N ALA A 65 -2.18 -0.53 -1.51
CA ALA A 65 -3.53 -0.26 -1.02
C ALA A 65 -3.56 1.05 -0.21
N GLU A 66 -2.54 1.26 0.64
CA GLU A 66 -2.45 2.49 1.44
C GLU A 66 -2.28 3.72 0.55
N ALA A 67 -1.44 3.64 -0.48
CA ALA A 67 -1.27 4.74 -1.43
C ALA A 67 -2.59 5.06 -2.16
N MET A 68 -3.32 4.02 -2.57
CA MET A 68 -4.63 4.20 -3.21
C MET A 68 -5.64 4.81 -2.26
N ASN A 69 -5.66 4.39 -1.00
CA ASN A 69 -6.54 4.96 0.01
C ASN A 69 -6.25 6.45 0.21
N THR A 70 -4.97 6.82 0.27
CA THR A 70 -4.58 8.22 0.35
C THR A 70 -5.13 9.01 -0.83
N GLY A 71 -5.02 8.46 -2.04
CA GLY A 71 -5.58 9.10 -3.24
C GLY A 71 -7.09 9.29 -3.15
N ILE A 72 -7.82 8.28 -2.66
CA ILE A 72 -9.27 8.35 -2.46
C ILE A 72 -9.62 9.46 -1.47
N GLU A 73 -8.94 9.52 -0.33
CA GLU A 73 -9.18 10.53 0.69
C GLU A 73 -8.97 11.95 0.14
N ARG A 74 -7.89 12.15 -0.63
CA ARG A 74 -7.59 13.45 -1.22
C ARG A 74 -8.62 13.85 -2.27
N VAL A 75 -9.08 12.90 -3.09
CA VAL A 75 -10.12 13.18 -4.08
C VAL A 75 -11.43 13.55 -3.39
N VAL A 76 -11.82 12.81 -2.35
CA VAL A 76 -13.04 13.12 -1.59
C VAL A 76 -12.95 14.50 -0.96
N ASP A 77 -11.81 14.84 -0.34
CA ASP A 77 -11.63 16.14 0.30
C ASP A 77 -11.58 17.29 -0.72
N LEU A 78 -11.13 17.02 -1.94
CA LEU A 78 -11.16 17.99 -3.02
C LEU A 78 -12.58 18.31 -3.46
N VAL A 79 -13.47 17.29 -3.48
CA VAL A 79 -14.86 17.42 -3.87
C VAL A 79 -15.67 18.11 -2.77
N THR A 80 -15.46 17.71 -1.51
CA THR A 80 -16.19 18.27 -0.37
C THR A 80 -15.40 18.09 0.91
N GLU A 81 -15.36 19.14 1.72
CA GLU A 81 -14.84 19.05 3.10
C GLU A 81 -15.98 18.85 4.09
N GLU A 82 -17.25 18.96 3.63
CA GLU A 82 -18.39 18.74 4.48
C GLU A 82 -18.58 17.27 4.80
N GLN A 83 -19.04 17.01 6.00
CA GLN A 83 -19.41 15.67 6.44
C GLN A 83 -20.69 15.24 5.73
N ASN A 84 -20.59 14.28 4.83
CA ASN A 84 -21.78 13.68 4.21
C ASN A 84 -21.59 12.17 4.10
N ASP A 85 -22.71 11.48 3.90
CA ASP A 85 -22.72 10.02 3.95
C ASP A 85 -21.92 9.38 2.83
N LEU A 86 -22.01 9.90 1.61
CA LEU A 86 -21.25 9.34 0.49
C LEU A 86 -19.73 9.56 0.66
N ALA A 87 -19.32 10.72 1.13
CA ALA A 87 -17.92 11.00 1.38
C ALA A 87 -17.35 10.04 2.43
N ARG A 88 -18.09 9.83 3.52
CA ARG A 88 -17.71 8.89 4.57
C ARG A 88 -17.62 7.46 4.03
N ARG A 89 -18.60 7.03 3.25
CA ARG A 89 -18.64 5.68 2.69
C ARG A 89 -17.49 5.43 1.72
N ALA A 90 -17.12 6.45 0.93
CA ALA A 90 -15.99 6.33 0.03
C ALA A 90 -14.68 6.15 0.81
N LYS A 91 -14.48 6.96 1.84
CA LYS A 91 -13.27 6.85 2.69
C LYS A 91 -13.23 5.52 3.44
N ASP A 92 -14.39 5.06 3.95
CA ASP A 92 -14.48 3.78 4.65
C ASP A 92 -14.12 2.61 3.72
N ALA A 93 -14.58 2.66 2.46
CA ALA A 93 -14.26 1.63 1.48
C ALA A 93 -12.77 1.58 1.18
N GLY A 94 -12.12 2.74 1.05
CA GLY A 94 -10.67 2.81 0.86
C GLY A 94 -9.92 2.21 2.04
N SER A 95 -10.34 2.55 3.26
CA SER A 95 -9.77 2.00 4.49
C SER A 95 -9.95 0.48 4.56
N ALA A 96 -11.12 -0.02 4.15
CA ALA A 96 -11.39 -1.46 4.12
C ALA A 96 -10.43 -2.18 3.16
N GLY A 97 -10.08 -1.55 2.04
CA GLY A 97 -9.10 -2.12 1.11
C GLY A 97 -7.75 -2.34 1.75
N VAL A 98 -7.29 -1.39 2.55
CA VAL A 98 -6.05 -1.54 3.32
C VAL A 98 -6.16 -2.67 4.33
N ALA A 99 -7.26 -2.69 5.09
CA ALA A 99 -7.49 -3.71 6.11
C ALA A 99 -7.50 -5.12 5.51
N LEU A 100 -8.19 -5.31 4.38
CA LEU A 100 -8.25 -6.61 3.71
C LEU A 100 -6.88 -7.03 3.18
N SER A 101 -6.09 -6.09 2.67
CA SER A 101 -4.73 -6.37 2.21
C SER A 101 -3.84 -6.81 3.38
N ALA A 102 -3.98 -6.16 4.53
CA ALA A 102 -3.24 -6.54 5.73
C ALA A 102 -3.66 -7.92 6.25
N VAL A 103 -4.97 -8.22 6.18
CA VAL A 103 -5.48 -9.57 6.54
C VAL A 103 -4.87 -10.62 5.61
N ALA A 104 -4.79 -10.34 4.31
CA ALA A 104 -4.18 -11.27 3.35
C ALA A 104 -2.72 -11.56 3.72
N ALA A 105 -1.95 -10.51 4.05
CA ALA A 105 -0.57 -10.68 4.48
C ALA A 105 -0.48 -11.50 5.78
N GLY A 106 -1.40 -11.27 6.72
CA GLY A 106 -1.48 -12.03 7.97
C GLY A 106 -1.79 -13.50 7.75
N ILE A 107 -2.74 -13.79 6.83
CA ILE A 107 -3.07 -15.17 6.46
C ILE A 107 -1.84 -15.88 5.89
N ALA A 108 -1.10 -15.21 5.00
CA ALA A 108 0.10 -15.79 4.43
C ALA A 108 1.15 -16.08 5.49
N TRP A 109 1.36 -15.15 6.43
CA TRP A 109 2.28 -15.37 7.54
C TRP A 109 1.88 -16.59 8.38
N LEU A 110 0.59 -16.70 8.74
CA LEU A 110 0.11 -17.85 9.51
C LEU A 110 0.32 -19.16 8.73
N ALA A 111 0.02 -19.16 7.45
CA ALA A 111 0.17 -20.35 6.63
C ALA A 111 1.62 -20.81 6.56
N VAL A 112 2.56 -19.90 6.29
CA VAL A 112 3.98 -20.28 6.16
C VAL A 112 4.59 -20.69 7.49
N LEU A 113 4.14 -20.10 8.62
CA LEU A 113 4.64 -20.49 9.93
C LEU A 113 4.08 -21.80 10.43
N LEU A 114 2.87 -22.17 10.01
CA LEU A 114 2.21 -23.41 10.44
C LEU A 114 2.48 -24.61 9.53
N THR A 115 3.13 -24.39 8.40
CA THR A 115 3.48 -25.47 7.47
C THR A 115 4.98 -25.60 7.30
#